data_90c23f43a174f493b015123ebedc5d93
#
_entry.id   90c23f43a174f493b015123ebedc5d93
#
_cell.length_a   1.000
_cell.length_b   1.000
_cell.length_c   1.000
_cell.angle_alpha   90.00
_cell.angle_beta   90.00
_cell.angle_gamma   90.00
#
_symmetry.space_group_name_H-M   'P 1'
#
loop_
_entity.id
_entity.type
_entity.pdbx_description
1 polymer ?
#
loop_
_entity_poly.entity_id
_entity_poly.type
_entity_poly.pdbx_seq_one_letter_code
_entity_poly.pdbx_strand_id
1 'polypeptide(L)'
;MKYIVTFLDYWHLSSGLSAGAKLDSTVTRDDNGLPYIPGKTIKGLIREIAELSNNKEFVTKCFGSSSDMGECNFSNVEIEENTKKTIINNSLQNQLFNEIASTKIDKNGIAESGSLREIEVVVPISLFGEIKNIPDDYKQEMIKALKKVKRMGLNRNRGLGRCIIDVVGEEKWEE
;
A
#
# COMPACT_ATOMS: atom_id res chain seq x y z
N MET A 1 -4.31 2.95 -17.06
CA MET A 1 -3.83 4.10 -16.24
C MET A 1 -2.68 3.61 -15.38
N LYS A 2 -1.46 4.11 -15.61
CA LYS A 2 -0.28 3.78 -14.80
C LYS A 2 -0.13 4.80 -13.69
N TYR A 3 0.32 4.37 -12.52
CA TYR A 3 0.52 5.23 -11.37
C TYR A 3 1.70 4.77 -10.52
N ILE A 4 2.21 5.69 -9.69
CA ILE A 4 3.35 5.48 -8.80
C ILE A 4 2.87 5.73 -7.37
N VAL A 5 3.17 4.81 -6.47
CA VAL A 5 2.99 4.97 -5.02
C VAL A 5 4.34 5.22 -4.41
N THR A 6 4.58 6.43 -3.92
CA THR A 6 5.82 6.80 -3.23
C THR A 6 5.56 6.84 -1.73
N PHE A 7 6.17 5.92 -0.98
CA PHE A 7 6.15 5.94 0.48
C PHE A 7 7.14 6.95 1.02
N LEU A 8 6.70 7.76 1.95
CA LEU A 8 7.50 8.80 2.61
C LEU A 8 8.06 8.35 3.96
N ASP A 9 7.46 7.33 4.54
CA ASP A 9 7.85 6.73 5.82
C ASP A 9 7.98 5.22 5.66
N TYR A 10 8.50 4.55 6.69
CA TYR A 10 8.38 3.10 6.79
C TYR A 10 6.92 2.66 6.64
N TRP A 11 6.71 1.52 6.02
CA TRP A 11 5.37 1.00 5.80
C TRP A 11 5.29 -0.50 6.03
N HIS A 12 4.08 -0.98 6.36
CA HIS A 12 3.81 -2.38 6.61
C HIS A 12 2.49 -2.78 5.98
N LEU A 13 2.53 -3.67 5.01
CA LEU A 13 1.35 -4.39 4.52
C LEU A 13 1.49 -5.85 4.94
N SER A 14 0.63 -6.26 5.87
CA SER A 14 0.73 -7.57 6.50
C SER A 14 0.51 -8.69 5.49
N SER A 15 1.38 -9.71 5.56
CA SER A 15 1.20 -10.99 4.88
C SER A 15 0.08 -11.85 5.51
N GLY A 16 -0.35 -11.51 6.72
CA GLY A 16 -1.19 -12.36 7.55
C GLY A 16 -0.42 -13.44 8.31
N LEU A 17 0.90 -13.44 8.21
CA LEU A 17 1.78 -14.41 8.87
C LEU A 17 2.61 -13.73 9.95
N SER A 18 3.02 -14.49 10.96
CA SER A 18 4.03 -14.15 11.95
C SER A 18 5.32 -14.93 11.67
N ALA A 19 6.48 -14.37 12.04
CA ALA A 19 7.76 -15.05 11.93
C ALA A 19 8.20 -15.64 13.30
N GLY A 20 7.46 -16.65 13.74
CA GLY A 20 7.74 -17.37 14.99
C GLY A 20 7.59 -16.49 16.23
N ALA A 21 8.51 -16.66 17.20
CA ALA A 21 8.48 -15.92 18.48
C ALA A 21 9.05 -14.50 18.37
N LYS A 22 9.68 -14.12 17.24
CA LYS A 22 10.41 -12.84 17.12
C LYS A 22 9.53 -11.73 16.53
N LEU A 23 8.77 -12.01 15.49
CA LEU A 23 7.97 -10.98 14.79
C LEU A 23 6.49 -11.31 14.86
N ASP A 24 5.72 -10.40 15.43
CA ASP A 24 4.26 -10.50 15.52
C ASP A 24 3.59 -10.39 14.11
N SER A 25 4.22 -9.69 13.17
CA SER A 25 3.71 -9.54 11.81
C SER A 25 4.83 -9.30 10.81
N THR A 26 4.72 -9.97 9.67
CA THR A 26 5.65 -9.85 8.53
C THR A 26 4.98 -9.17 7.35
N VAL A 27 5.81 -8.55 6.49
CA VAL A 27 5.37 -7.85 5.28
C VAL A 27 5.08 -8.86 4.14
N THR A 28 4.10 -8.52 3.30
CA THR A 28 3.83 -9.25 2.05
C THR A 28 5.01 -9.14 1.09
N ARG A 29 5.50 -10.29 0.60
CA ARG A 29 6.62 -10.41 -0.33
C ARG A 29 6.22 -11.23 -1.56
N ASP A 30 6.84 -10.92 -2.69
CA ASP A 30 6.76 -11.74 -3.89
C ASP A 30 7.69 -12.98 -3.81
N ASP A 31 7.70 -13.81 -4.85
CA ASP A 31 8.53 -15.02 -4.93
C ASP A 31 10.04 -14.73 -4.92
N ASN A 32 10.44 -13.49 -5.19
CA ASN A 32 11.84 -13.04 -5.13
C ASN A 32 12.20 -12.41 -3.77
N GLY A 33 11.27 -12.41 -2.81
CA GLY A 33 11.44 -11.80 -1.49
C GLY A 33 11.31 -10.27 -1.48
N LEU A 34 10.75 -9.66 -2.52
CA LEU A 34 10.56 -8.22 -2.63
C LEU A 34 9.19 -7.78 -2.12
N PRO A 35 9.09 -6.63 -1.43
CA PRO A 35 7.83 -6.11 -0.95
C PRO A 35 6.96 -5.60 -2.10
N TYR A 36 5.66 -5.83 -2.02
CA TYR A 36 4.69 -5.31 -2.98
C TYR A 36 3.34 -5.00 -2.33
N ILE A 37 2.49 -4.26 -3.03
CA ILE A 37 1.11 -4.02 -2.62
C ILE A 37 0.21 -4.92 -3.46
N PRO A 38 -0.53 -5.87 -2.87
CA PRO A 38 -1.50 -6.69 -3.61
C PRO A 38 -2.57 -5.83 -4.29
N GLY A 39 -2.92 -6.16 -5.53
CA GLY A 39 -3.95 -5.46 -6.30
C GLY A 39 -5.29 -5.36 -5.56
N LYS A 40 -5.65 -6.40 -4.80
CA LYS A 40 -6.86 -6.38 -3.93
C LYS A 40 -6.79 -5.33 -2.82
N THR A 41 -5.60 -5.09 -2.27
CA THR A 41 -5.39 -4.10 -1.20
C THR A 41 -5.55 -2.68 -1.74
N ILE A 42 -4.88 -2.37 -2.85
CA ILE A 42 -5.01 -1.03 -3.47
C ILE A 42 -6.43 -0.79 -3.98
N LYS A 43 -7.07 -1.80 -4.58
CA LYS A 43 -8.48 -1.73 -4.98
C LYS A 43 -9.38 -1.39 -3.80
N GLY A 44 -9.20 -2.05 -2.65
CA GLY A 44 -10.00 -1.81 -1.44
C GLY A 44 -9.84 -0.38 -0.90
N LEU A 45 -8.61 0.13 -0.86
CA LEU A 45 -8.32 1.49 -0.40
C LEU A 45 -8.92 2.56 -1.32
N ILE A 46 -8.79 2.39 -2.63
CA ILE A 46 -9.36 3.34 -3.59
C ILE A 46 -10.90 3.29 -3.54
N ARG A 47 -11.48 2.09 -3.38
CA ARG A 47 -12.92 1.92 -3.20
C ARG A 47 -13.42 2.65 -1.96
N GLU A 48 -12.76 2.52 -0.81
CA GLU A 48 -13.09 3.24 0.43
C GLU A 48 -13.18 4.76 0.18
N ILE A 49 -12.22 5.31 -0.57
CA ILE A 49 -12.22 6.73 -0.96
C ILE A 49 -13.34 7.04 -1.97
N ALA A 50 -13.58 6.16 -2.94
CA ALA A 50 -14.62 6.34 -3.95
C ALA A 50 -16.02 6.37 -3.33
N GLU A 51 -16.28 5.54 -2.34
CA GLU A 51 -17.55 5.49 -1.60
C GLU A 51 -17.85 6.82 -0.88
N LEU A 52 -16.82 7.56 -0.43
CA LEU A 52 -16.98 8.90 0.16
C LEU A 52 -17.38 9.97 -0.86
N SER A 53 -17.25 9.71 -2.16
CA SER A 53 -17.62 10.67 -3.21
C SER A 53 -19.12 10.75 -3.51
N ASN A 54 -19.92 9.87 -2.93
CA ASN A 54 -21.36 9.68 -3.20
C ASN A 54 -21.72 9.31 -4.66
N ASN A 55 -20.73 8.98 -5.51
CA ASN A 55 -20.97 8.50 -6.86
C ASN A 55 -21.11 6.97 -6.87
N LYS A 56 -22.32 6.48 -6.60
CA LYS A 56 -22.61 5.04 -6.52
C LYS A 56 -22.36 4.32 -7.85
N GLU A 57 -22.62 4.97 -8.96
CA GLU A 57 -22.43 4.39 -10.30
C GLU A 57 -20.94 4.15 -10.58
N PHE A 58 -20.07 5.12 -10.27
CA PHE A 58 -18.62 4.97 -10.31
C PHE A 58 -18.15 3.78 -9.47
N VAL A 59 -18.62 3.68 -8.23
CA VAL A 59 -18.24 2.58 -7.32
C VAL A 59 -18.67 1.24 -7.92
N THR A 60 -19.92 1.10 -8.34
CA THR A 60 -20.44 -0.17 -8.87
C THR A 60 -19.74 -0.55 -10.18
N LYS A 61 -19.62 0.37 -11.12
CA LYS A 61 -18.98 0.11 -12.42
C LYS A 61 -17.50 -0.25 -12.29
N CYS A 62 -16.72 0.54 -11.53
CA CYS A 62 -15.28 0.33 -11.44
C CYS A 62 -14.88 -0.78 -10.45
N PHE A 63 -15.56 -0.88 -9.31
CA PHE A 63 -15.14 -1.79 -8.23
C PHE A 63 -16.07 -2.99 -8.04
N GLY A 64 -17.28 -2.93 -8.56
CA GLY A 64 -18.30 -3.97 -8.44
C GLY A 64 -19.21 -3.81 -7.22
N SER A 65 -20.19 -4.70 -7.12
CA SER A 65 -21.14 -4.83 -6.01
C SER A 65 -21.14 -6.25 -5.45
N SER A 66 -22.07 -6.58 -4.57
CA SER A 66 -22.26 -7.96 -4.10
C SER A 66 -22.74 -8.91 -5.20
N SER A 67 -23.41 -8.39 -6.23
CA SER A 67 -23.97 -9.15 -7.35
C SER A 67 -23.15 -9.05 -8.63
N ASP A 68 -22.37 -7.98 -8.80
CA ASP A 68 -21.73 -7.67 -10.08
C ASP A 68 -20.24 -7.44 -9.93
N MET A 69 -19.46 -7.98 -10.87
CA MET A 69 -18.02 -7.70 -10.94
C MET A 69 -17.77 -6.31 -11.50
N GLY A 70 -16.84 -5.56 -10.90
CA GLY A 70 -16.39 -4.29 -11.44
C GLY A 70 -15.54 -4.46 -12.69
N GLU A 71 -15.58 -3.48 -13.59
CA GLU A 71 -14.85 -3.51 -14.86
C GLU A 71 -13.35 -3.28 -14.70
N CYS A 72 -12.93 -2.53 -13.68
CA CYS A 72 -11.53 -2.17 -13.48
C CYS A 72 -10.70 -3.33 -12.94
N ASN A 73 -9.54 -3.55 -13.58
CA ASN A 73 -8.55 -4.53 -13.16
C ASN A 73 -7.35 -3.83 -12.51
N PHE A 74 -7.07 -4.16 -11.26
CA PHE A 74 -5.97 -3.59 -10.47
C PHE A 74 -4.80 -4.55 -10.43
N SER A 75 -3.67 -4.16 -11.02
CA SER A 75 -2.43 -4.93 -10.89
C SER A 75 -1.90 -4.89 -9.46
N ASN A 76 -1.00 -5.81 -9.12
CA ASN A 76 -0.10 -5.57 -7.99
C ASN A 76 0.70 -4.29 -8.26
N VAL A 77 1.16 -3.63 -7.16
CA VAL A 77 2.02 -2.45 -7.22
C VAL A 77 3.40 -2.90 -6.76
N GLU A 78 4.36 -2.86 -7.67
CA GLU A 78 5.66 -3.52 -7.51
C GLU A 78 6.81 -2.55 -7.73
N ILE A 79 8.01 -2.94 -7.31
CA ILE A 79 9.26 -2.22 -7.63
C ILE A 79 9.44 -2.24 -9.16
N GLU A 80 9.95 -1.13 -9.70
CA GLU A 80 10.25 -1.00 -11.14
C GLU A 80 11.23 -2.10 -11.59
N GLU A 81 10.99 -2.67 -12.78
CA GLU A 81 11.62 -3.90 -13.24
C GLU A 81 13.17 -3.84 -13.28
N ASN A 82 13.76 -2.69 -13.68
CA ASN A 82 15.22 -2.55 -13.70
C ASN A 82 15.80 -2.48 -12.29
N THR A 83 15.12 -1.79 -11.38
CA THR A 83 15.47 -1.72 -9.95
C THR A 83 15.34 -3.08 -9.30
N LYS A 84 14.26 -3.82 -9.60
CA LYS A 84 14.02 -5.19 -9.15
C LYS A 84 15.19 -6.12 -9.53
N LYS A 85 15.60 -6.09 -10.81
CA LYS A 85 16.75 -6.88 -11.28
C LYS A 85 18.05 -6.51 -10.55
N THR A 86 18.29 -5.22 -10.34
CA THR A 86 19.49 -4.75 -9.63
C THR A 86 19.52 -5.24 -8.18
N ILE A 87 18.39 -5.18 -7.47
CA ILE A 87 18.27 -5.66 -6.09
C ILE A 87 18.53 -7.17 -6.01
N ILE A 88 17.92 -7.95 -6.91
CA ILE A 88 18.07 -9.41 -6.94
C ILE A 88 19.52 -9.81 -7.26
N ASN A 89 20.09 -9.24 -8.32
CA ASN A 89 21.45 -9.57 -8.78
C ASN A 89 22.52 -9.27 -7.74
N ASN A 90 22.30 -8.28 -6.87
CA ASN A 90 23.22 -7.90 -5.80
C ASN A 90 22.83 -8.44 -4.43
N SER A 91 21.80 -9.30 -4.33
CA SER A 91 21.30 -9.88 -3.08
C SER A 91 20.95 -8.84 -2.01
N LEU A 92 20.33 -7.72 -2.42
CA LEU A 92 20.02 -6.57 -1.56
C LEU A 92 18.61 -6.63 -0.93
N GLN A 93 17.86 -7.72 -1.13
CA GLN A 93 16.45 -7.83 -0.69
C GLN A 93 16.28 -7.51 0.81
N ASN A 94 17.18 -8.03 1.64
CA ASN A 94 17.09 -7.84 3.10
C ASN A 94 17.29 -6.38 3.53
N GLN A 95 17.94 -5.55 2.72
CA GLN A 95 18.13 -4.12 3.00
C GLN A 95 16.84 -3.30 2.83
N LEU A 96 15.81 -3.88 2.20
CA LEU A 96 14.50 -3.25 2.08
C LEU A 96 13.67 -3.31 3.36
N PHE A 97 14.08 -4.11 4.34
CA PHE A 97 13.30 -4.39 5.53
C PHE A 97 14.03 -3.94 6.79
N ASN A 98 13.23 -3.49 7.76
CA ASN A 98 13.67 -3.17 9.12
C ASN A 98 12.68 -3.75 10.13
N GLU A 99 13.06 -3.77 11.40
CA GLU A 99 12.21 -4.19 12.51
C GLU A 99 11.91 -2.96 13.38
N ILE A 100 10.67 -2.81 13.81
CA ILE A 100 10.25 -1.76 14.74
C ILE A 100 9.61 -2.43 15.94
N ALA A 101 10.19 -2.15 17.11
CA ALA A 101 9.65 -2.56 18.39
C ALA A 101 8.75 -1.47 18.98
N SER A 102 7.65 -1.88 19.59
CA SER A 102 6.75 -1.01 20.36
C SER A 102 6.31 -1.70 21.65
N THR A 103 6.06 -0.92 22.69
CA THR A 103 5.54 -1.43 23.95
C THR A 103 4.42 -0.54 24.48
N LYS A 104 3.55 -1.11 25.27
CA LYS A 104 2.53 -0.35 25.99
C LYS A 104 3.14 0.24 27.26
N ILE A 105 2.91 1.51 27.50
CA ILE A 105 3.35 2.23 28.68
C ILE A 105 2.16 2.37 29.66
N ASP A 106 2.38 2.06 30.92
CA ASP A 106 1.38 2.21 31.97
C ASP A 106 1.22 3.68 32.41
N LYS A 107 0.30 3.94 33.35
CA LYS A 107 0.03 5.27 33.89
C LYS A 107 1.22 5.91 34.63
N ASN A 108 2.22 5.13 35.00
CA ASN A 108 3.43 5.59 35.70
C ASN A 108 4.61 5.80 34.74
N GLY A 109 4.41 5.61 33.42
CA GLY A 109 5.46 5.75 32.42
C GLY A 109 6.35 4.50 32.29
N ILE A 110 5.94 3.36 32.85
CA ILE A 110 6.70 2.11 32.85
C ILE A 110 6.12 1.16 31.79
N ALA A 111 6.99 0.44 31.08
CA ALA A 111 6.56 -0.56 30.10
C ALA A 111 5.81 -1.72 30.78
N GLU A 112 4.61 -2.04 30.31
CA GLU A 112 3.86 -3.19 30.78
C GLU A 112 4.58 -4.50 30.40
N SER A 113 4.69 -5.43 31.34
CA SER A 113 5.27 -6.75 31.08
C SER A 113 4.49 -7.50 30.02
N GLY A 114 5.20 -8.11 29.04
CA GLY A 114 4.59 -8.88 27.95
C GLY A 114 3.89 -8.03 26.88
N SER A 115 4.08 -6.70 26.87
CA SER A 115 3.47 -5.81 25.88
C SER A 115 4.39 -5.47 24.70
N LEU A 116 5.62 -5.98 24.67
CA LEU A 116 6.54 -5.80 23.56
C LEU A 116 5.92 -6.43 22.29
N ARG A 117 5.91 -5.64 21.24
CA ARG A 117 5.49 -6.07 19.89
C ARG A 117 6.54 -5.64 18.90
N GLU A 118 6.97 -6.58 18.07
CA GLU A 118 7.94 -6.35 17.03
C GLU A 118 7.30 -6.65 15.67
N ILE A 119 7.36 -5.68 14.78
CA ILE A 119 6.84 -5.81 13.43
C ILE A 119 7.94 -5.54 12.40
N GLU A 120 7.89 -6.28 11.31
CA GLU A 120 8.69 -5.98 10.13
C GLU A 120 8.13 -4.77 9.40
N VAL A 121 8.97 -3.91 8.85
CA VAL A 121 8.57 -2.76 8.03
C VAL A 121 9.46 -2.65 6.80
N VAL A 122 8.94 -2.02 5.76
CA VAL A 122 9.71 -1.72 4.53
C VAL A 122 10.20 -0.28 4.58
N VAL A 123 11.40 -0.04 4.06
CA VAL A 123 11.96 1.30 3.88
C VAL A 123 11.12 2.14 2.91
N PRO A 124 11.15 3.48 2.99
CA PRO A 124 10.51 4.34 2.00
C PRO A 124 11.02 4.04 0.59
N ILE A 125 10.11 3.65 -0.31
CA ILE A 125 10.39 3.36 -1.72
C ILE A 125 9.21 3.75 -2.59
N SER A 126 9.45 3.81 -3.91
CA SER A 126 8.40 3.98 -4.92
C SER A 126 8.06 2.64 -5.56
N LEU A 127 6.76 2.38 -5.71
CA LEU A 127 6.20 1.20 -6.35
C LEU A 127 5.29 1.62 -7.51
N PHE A 128 5.20 0.78 -8.53
CA PHE A 128 4.50 1.06 -9.79
C PHE A 128 3.32 0.12 -9.97
N GLY A 129 2.18 0.66 -10.31
CA GLY A 129 0.96 -0.09 -10.56
C GLY A 129 0.21 0.36 -11.80
N GLU A 130 -0.76 -0.45 -12.20
CA GLU A 130 -1.62 -0.16 -13.34
C GLU A 130 -3.08 -0.51 -13.02
N ILE A 131 -4.00 0.33 -13.47
CA ILE A 131 -5.44 0.03 -13.51
C ILE A 131 -5.85 -0.03 -14.97
N LYS A 132 -6.39 -1.17 -15.40
CA LYS A 132 -6.91 -1.41 -16.74
C LYS A 132 -8.44 -1.34 -16.77
N ASN A 133 -9.00 -1.15 -17.96
CA ASN A 133 -10.44 -1.16 -18.22
C ASN A 133 -11.22 -0.12 -17.39
N ILE A 134 -10.63 1.06 -17.18
CA ILE A 134 -11.35 2.17 -16.55
C ILE A 134 -12.28 2.77 -17.61
N PRO A 135 -13.61 2.82 -17.41
CA PRO A 135 -14.51 3.51 -18.33
C PRO A 135 -14.12 4.99 -18.46
N ASP A 136 -14.21 5.54 -19.67
CA ASP A 136 -13.74 6.89 -19.97
C ASP A 136 -14.38 7.95 -19.06
N ASP A 137 -15.66 7.80 -18.79
CA ASP A 137 -16.46 8.69 -17.94
C ASP A 137 -15.94 8.77 -16.48
N TYR A 138 -15.21 7.75 -16.02
CA TYR A 138 -14.74 7.66 -14.64
C TYR A 138 -13.24 7.80 -14.47
N LYS A 139 -12.50 8.16 -15.53
CA LYS A 139 -11.04 8.35 -15.44
C LYS A 139 -10.67 9.45 -14.44
N GLN A 140 -11.38 10.57 -14.47
CA GLN A 140 -11.11 11.70 -13.58
C GLN A 140 -11.45 11.38 -12.10
N GLU A 141 -12.56 10.67 -11.86
CA GLU A 141 -12.92 10.21 -10.52
C GLU A 141 -11.88 9.23 -9.97
N MET A 142 -11.38 8.32 -10.82
CA MET A 142 -10.33 7.37 -10.44
C MET A 142 -9.04 8.10 -10.05
N ILE A 143 -8.63 9.10 -10.82
CA ILE A 143 -7.46 9.95 -10.52
C ILE A 143 -7.64 10.67 -9.19
N LYS A 144 -8.80 11.30 -8.98
CA LYS A 144 -9.11 11.99 -7.72
C LYS A 144 -9.10 11.01 -6.54
N ALA A 145 -9.61 9.80 -6.71
CA ALA A 145 -9.61 8.78 -5.66
C ALA A 145 -8.18 8.31 -5.33
N LEU A 146 -7.34 8.05 -6.33
CA LEU A 146 -5.92 7.72 -6.17
C LEU A 146 -5.18 8.80 -5.38
N LYS A 147 -5.29 10.07 -5.77
CA LYS A 147 -4.60 11.21 -5.13
C LYS A 147 -5.05 11.46 -3.67
N LYS A 148 -6.25 11.01 -3.30
CA LYS A 148 -6.75 11.11 -1.92
C LYS A 148 -6.21 10.03 -0.98
N VAL A 149 -5.64 8.94 -1.46
CA VAL A 149 -4.97 7.95 -0.63
C VAL A 149 -3.67 8.57 -0.10
N LYS A 150 -3.61 8.87 1.19
CA LYS A 150 -2.44 9.51 1.83
C LYS A 150 -1.68 8.58 2.76
N ARG A 151 -2.27 7.46 3.15
CA ARG A 151 -1.68 6.47 4.05
C ARG A 151 -2.23 5.08 3.77
N MET A 152 -1.39 4.06 3.91
CA MET A 152 -1.83 2.67 3.80
C MET A 152 -1.03 1.75 4.72
N GLY A 153 -1.66 0.63 5.08
CA GLY A 153 -1.04 -0.41 5.87
C GLY A 153 -1.28 -0.31 7.38
N LEU A 154 -0.57 -1.15 8.11
CA LEU A 154 -0.65 -1.24 9.57
C LEU A 154 -0.03 0.02 10.21
N ASN A 155 -0.55 0.41 11.36
CA ASN A 155 -0.10 1.58 12.12
C ASN A 155 -0.10 2.92 11.32
N ARG A 156 -0.93 3.02 10.28
CA ARG A 156 -1.07 4.23 9.44
C ARG A 156 -1.43 5.49 10.24
N ASN A 157 -2.00 5.35 11.44
CA ASN A 157 -2.30 6.45 12.36
C ASN A 157 -1.21 6.66 13.44
N ARG A 158 -0.10 5.91 13.37
CA ARG A 158 1.02 5.92 14.34
C ARG A 158 2.37 6.16 13.65
N GLY A 159 2.38 6.90 12.53
CA GLY A 159 3.61 7.32 11.86
C GLY A 159 4.12 6.39 10.76
N LEU A 160 3.37 5.32 10.40
CA LEU A 160 3.74 4.44 9.29
C LEU A 160 2.87 4.67 8.05
N GLY A 161 3.40 4.30 6.88
CA GLY A 161 2.66 4.14 5.64
C GLY A 161 2.16 5.43 4.99
N ARG A 162 2.73 6.59 5.33
CA ARG A 162 2.42 7.83 4.63
C ARG A 162 2.93 7.73 3.19
N CYS A 163 2.08 8.09 2.22
CA CYS A 163 2.40 7.97 0.80
C CYS A 163 1.78 9.08 -0.04
N ILE A 164 2.32 9.21 -1.25
CA ILE A 164 1.77 10.02 -2.33
C ILE A 164 1.52 9.08 -3.51
N ILE A 165 0.39 9.27 -4.20
CA ILE A 165 0.09 8.54 -5.44
C ILE A 165 0.00 9.54 -6.58
N ASP A 166 0.89 9.37 -7.57
CA ASP A 166 0.95 10.16 -8.79
C ASP A 166 0.54 9.31 -9.99
N VAL A 167 -0.26 9.88 -10.90
CA VAL A 167 -0.66 9.22 -12.14
C VAL A 167 0.33 9.60 -13.25
N VAL A 168 0.86 8.58 -13.95
CA VAL A 168 1.83 8.78 -15.02
C VAL A 168 1.13 9.34 -16.27
N GLY A 169 1.67 10.44 -16.81
CA GLY A 169 1.12 11.10 -18.01
C GLY A 169 0.10 12.20 -17.73
N GLU A 170 -0.18 12.54 -16.48
CA GLU A 170 -0.84 13.80 -16.13
C GLU A 170 0.19 14.93 -16.01
N GLU A 171 -0.10 16.05 -16.65
CA GLU A 171 0.61 17.30 -16.37
C GLU A 171 0.38 17.67 -14.90
N LYS A 172 1.47 18.01 -14.19
CA LYS A 172 1.37 18.57 -12.86
C LYS A 172 0.65 19.90 -12.98
N TRP A 173 -0.60 19.98 -12.55
CA TRP A 173 -1.24 21.25 -12.28
C TRP A 173 -0.52 21.83 -11.07
N GLU A 174 0.29 22.85 -11.29
CA GLU A 174 0.81 23.70 -10.21
C GLU A 174 -0.39 24.40 -9.56
N GLU A 175 -0.57 24.17 -8.25
CA GLU A 175 -1.43 24.97 -7.39
C GLU A 175 -0.72 26.24 -6.95
#